data_9fc3504e9aafe7c84f272f1edf06eb60
#
_entry.id   9fc3504e9aafe7c84f272f1edf06eb60
#
_cell.length_a   1.000
_cell.length_b   1.000
_cell.length_c   1.000
_cell.angle_alpha   90.00
_cell.angle_beta   90.00
_cell.angle_gamma   90.00
#
_symmetry.space_group_name_H-M   'P 1'
#
loop_
_entity.id
_entity.type
_entity.pdbx_description
1 polymer ?
#
loop_
_entity_poly.entity_id
_entity_poly.type
_entity_poly.pdbx_seq_one_letter_code
_entity_poly.pdbx_strand_id
1 'polypeptide(L)'
;MPVNRSTFLRRGIAVVAALPLLTLAACGYGSDSKSTNSKEKVAAGSSKIDGLASVKIGYFGNLTHATALVGREQGLFQKELGATKAEYATFNAGPSEIEALNSNSIDIGYIGPSPAVNGYTKSDGKSLKIIGGSASGGVKLVVNPKKIKSLKDVKGKKIATPQLGNTQDVAFLNWIADQGWKVDAQSGKGDVTVVRTDNKITPDAFKAGSIDGAWVPEPTASKLVAEGGKVLLDESTLWPDKKFVITNIIVSQKFLKAHPKVVEAVLKGSVAANKWINANPTEAKAAANKQLEADSGKALPANVLDPAWSSIQFTNDPLASTLNTEAEHAVKAGLLEKPDLKGIYDLTLLNKVLKADGDSTVDAAGLGTS
;
A
#
# COMPACT_ATOMS: atom_id res chain seq x y z
N MET A 1 43.85 -33.23 29.92
CA MET A 1 44.22 -32.81 31.30
C MET A 1 43.20 -31.86 31.82
N PRO A 2 42.86 -31.93 33.09
CA PRO A 2 41.47 -31.92 33.56
C PRO A 2 41.03 -30.59 34.19
N VAL A 3 39.72 -30.37 34.14
CA VAL A 3 38.76 -30.17 35.25
C VAL A 3 39.06 -29.08 36.28
N ASN A 4 38.16 -28.09 36.45
CA ASN A 4 37.61 -27.95 37.79
C ASN A 4 36.19 -27.33 37.78
N ARG A 5 35.29 -28.09 38.44
CA ARG A 5 33.95 -27.69 38.90
C ARG A 5 34.09 -27.00 40.26
N SER A 6 33.26 -26.00 40.53
CA SER A 6 32.82 -25.72 41.91
C SER A 6 31.39 -25.22 41.92
N THR A 7 30.55 -26.10 42.39
CA THR A 7 29.21 -25.89 43.00
C THR A 7 29.30 -25.14 44.31
N PHE A 8 28.45 -24.18 44.56
CA PHE A 8 28.01 -23.80 45.91
C PHE A 8 26.51 -23.64 45.99
N LEU A 9 26.00 -24.33 47.00
CA LEU A 9 24.61 -24.56 47.35
C LEU A 9 24.14 -23.62 48.50
N ARG A 10 22.86 -23.29 48.53
CA ARG A 10 21.98 -23.02 49.67
C ARG A 10 22.05 -21.65 50.38
N ARG A 11 20.93 -20.97 50.50
CA ARG A 11 19.88 -21.06 51.52
C ARG A 11 18.85 -19.94 51.29
N GLY A 12 17.67 -20.24 51.31
CA GLY A 12 16.39 -19.87 51.55
C GLY A 12 16.10 -19.10 52.85
N ILE A 13 15.25 -18.10 52.77
CA ILE A 13 14.41 -17.63 53.88
C ILE A 13 13.13 -17.09 53.26
N ALA A 14 12.02 -17.70 53.61
CA ALA A 14 10.66 -17.20 53.42
C ALA A 14 10.29 -16.29 54.58
N VAL A 15 9.68 -15.11 54.28
CA VAL A 15 8.94 -14.35 55.27
C VAL A 15 7.63 -13.97 54.67
N VAL A 16 6.57 -14.47 55.29
CA VAL A 16 5.16 -14.13 55.14
C VAL A 16 4.89 -12.99 56.14
N ALA A 17 4.23 -11.92 55.71
CA ALA A 17 3.49 -11.06 56.62
C ALA A 17 2.39 -10.26 55.89
N ALA A 18 1.26 -10.29 56.52
CA ALA A 18 -0.08 -9.95 56.21
C ALA A 18 -0.40 -8.45 55.96
N LEU A 19 -1.58 -8.23 55.32
CA LEU A 19 -2.36 -7.01 55.16
C LEU A 19 -2.56 -6.25 56.51
N PRO A 20 -2.90 -4.92 56.42
CA PRO A 20 -4.35 -4.60 56.47
C PRO A 20 -4.81 -3.48 55.50
N LEU A 21 -6.10 -3.58 55.17
CA LEU A 21 -6.96 -2.54 54.57
C LEU A 21 -7.04 -1.32 55.50
N LEU A 22 -6.95 -0.12 54.91
CA LEU A 22 -7.52 1.10 55.49
C LEU A 22 -8.12 1.96 54.36
N THR A 23 -9.43 2.10 54.41
CA THR A 23 -10.23 3.11 53.72
C THR A 23 -10.09 4.45 54.40
N LEU A 24 -9.80 5.50 53.61
CA LEU A 24 -10.10 6.89 54.04
C LEU A 24 -10.41 7.75 52.81
N ALA A 25 -11.63 8.21 52.76
CA ALA A 25 -12.11 9.28 51.91
C ALA A 25 -11.65 10.63 52.46
N ALA A 26 -11.10 11.51 51.60
CA ALA A 26 -11.05 12.95 51.85
C ALA A 26 -11.10 13.74 50.55
N CYS A 27 -12.06 14.62 50.46
CA CYS A 27 -12.20 15.68 49.45
C CYS A 27 -11.11 16.77 49.63
N GLY A 28 -10.72 17.39 48.53
CA GLY A 28 -9.93 18.65 48.60
C GLY A 28 -9.32 19.10 47.27
N TYR A 29 -10.08 19.88 46.53
CA TYR A 29 -9.77 21.13 45.83
C TYR A 29 -8.44 21.32 45.04
N GLY A 30 -8.61 21.42 43.69
CA GLY A 30 -8.07 22.49 42.82
C GLY A 30 -6.68 22.36 42.22
N SER A 31 -6.61 22.14 40.95
CA SER A 31 -6.16 23.10 39.94
C SER A 31 -5.93 22.41 38.58
N ASP A 32 -6.38 23.08 37.54
CA ASP A 32 -6.40 22.67 36.14
C ASP A 32 -5.02 22.41 35.54
N SER A 33 -4.85 21.25 34.91
CA SER A 33 -3.93 21.08 33.79
C SER A 33 -4.64 20.17 32.76
N LYS A 34 -5.14 20.79 31.70
CA LYS A 34 -5.75 20.10 30.55
C LYS A 34 -4.68 19.30 29.83
N SER A 35 -4.63 18.01 30.08
CA SER A 35 -4.07 17.04 29.17
C SER A 35 -5.24 16.46 28.36
N THR A 36 -5.42 16.93 27.13
CA THR A 36 -6.41 16.40 26.19
C THR A 36 -5.92 15.06 25.63
N ASN A 37 -6.14 13.99 26.38
CA ASN A 37 -6.12 12.63 25.86
C ASN A 37 -7.53 12.34 25.35
N SER A 38 -7.81 12.64 24.10
CA SER A 38 -9.02 12.18 23.40
C SER A 38 -8.93 10.67 23.15
N LYS A 39 -9.28 9.89 24.20
CA LYS A 39 -9.73 8.50 23.99
C LYS A 39 -11.09 8.61 23.37
N GLU A 40 -11.20 8.40 22.05
CA GLU A 40 -12.48 8.17 21.40
C GLU A 40 -13.22 7.05 22.13
N LYS A 41 -14.36 7.40 22.72
CA LYS A 41 -15.33 6.45 23.22
C LYS A 41 -15.90 5.69 22.01
N VAL A 42 -15.44 4.47 21.77
CA VAL A 42 -16.19 3.51 20.98
C VAL A 42 -17.59 3.42 21.59
N ALA A 43 -18.61 3.72 20.81
CA ALA A 43 -20.00 3.70 21.28
C ALA A 43 -20.29 2.33 21.91
N ALA A 44 -20.60 2.33 23.21
CA ALA A 44 -21.00 1.13 23.92
C ALA A 44 -22.34 0.66 23.32
N GLY A 45 -22.29 -0.44 22.52
CA GLY A 45 -23.48 -1.04 21.93
C GLY A 45 -23.32 -1.64 20.53
N SER A 46 -22.23 -1.40 19.80
CA SER A 46 -22.04 -2.03 18.49
C SER A 46 -21.59 -3.49 18.64
N SER A 47 -22.34 -4.44 18.06
CA SER A 47 -21.93 -5.84 17.96
C SER A 47 -20.79 -5.98 16.94
N LYS A 48 -19.93 -6.99 17.13
CA LYS A 48 -18.92 -7.38 16.12
C LYS A 48 -19.62 -7.81 14.84
N ILE A 49 -19.16 -7.35 13.70
CA ILE A 49 -19.70 -7.77 12.40
C ILE A 49 -19.33 -9.25 12.19
N ASP A 50 -20.33 -10.08 11.89
CA ASP A 50 -20.18 -11.54 11.71
C ASP A 50 -19.45 -12.24 12.87
N GLY A 51 -19.49 -11.67 14.09
CA GLY A 51 -18.76 -12.19 15.26
C GLY A 51 -17.23 -12.04 15.19
N LEU A 52 -16.69 -11.42 14.13
CA LEU A 52 -15.25 -11.30 13.90
C LEU A 52 -14.62 -10.31 14.88
N ALA A 53 -13.51 -10.71 15.51
CA ALA A 53 -12.79 -9.85 16.46
C ALA A 53 -12.02 -8.73 15.76
N SER A 54 -11.35 -9.04 14.65
CA SER A 54 -10.57 -8.07 13.89
C SER A 54 -10.51 -8.43 12.39
N VAL A 55 -10.25 -7.43 11.55
CA VAL A 55 -9.88 -7.55 10.14
C VAL A 55 -8.51 -6.95 9.93
N LYS A 56 -7.65 -7.63 9.16
CA LYS A 56 -6.28 -7.23 8.89
C LYS A 56 -6.18 -6.62 7.51
N ILE A 57 -5.76 -5.34 7.45
CA ILE A 57 -5.69 -4.53 6.23
C ILE A 57 -4.23 -4.25 5.91
N GLY A 58 -3.77 -4.71 4.72
CA GLY A 58 -2.43 -4.43 4.18
C GLY A 58 -2.40 -3.16 3.35
N TYR A 59 -1.28 -2.43 3.35
CA TYR A 59 -1.03 -1.31 2.45
C TYR A 59 0.47 -0.95 2.41
N PHE A 60 0.88 -0.08 1.46
CA PHE A 60 2.26 0.41 1.41
C PHE A 60 2.38 1.80 2.04
N GLY A 61 3.52 2.06 2.69
CA GLY A 61 3.87 3.37 3.23
C GLY A 61 4.27 4.36 2.12
N ASN A 62 3.39 4.60 1.14
CA ASN A 62 3.58 5.59 0.08
C ASN A 62 2.26 6.33 -0.27
N LEU A 63 2.36 7.43 -1.02
CA LEU A 63 1.21 8.30 -1.27
C LEU A 63 0.21 7.73 -2.29
N THR A 64 0.59 6.77 -3.13
CA THR A 64 -0.36 6.07 -3.99
C THR A 64 -1.33 5.17 -3.20
N HIS A 65 -1.06 4.96 -1.91
CA HIS A 65 -1.93 4.26 -0.94
C HIS A 65 -2.62 5.24 0.04
N ALA A 66 -2.73 6.52 -0.31
CA ALA A 66 -3.28 7.54 0.60
C ALA A 66 -4.73 7.27 1.02
N THR A 67 -5.54 6.56 0.23
CA THR A 67 -6.86 6.09 0.66
C THR A 67 -6.78 5.29 1.97
N ALA A 68 -5.84 4.33 2.06
CA ALA A 68 -5.61 3.54 3.27
C ALA A 68 -5.03 4.39 4.41
N LEU A 69 -4.04 5.26 4.11
CA LEU A 69 -3.39 6.14 5.09
C LEU A 69 -4.40 7.09 5.73
N VAL A 70 -5.19 7.78 4.91
CA VAL A 70 -6.22 8.73 5.37
C VAL A 70 -7.36 8.00 6.08
N GLY A 71 -7.83 6.88 5.51
CA GLY A 71 -8.89 6.07 6.11
C GLY A 71 -8.52 5.57 7.51
N ARG A 72 -7.26 5.20 7.73
CA ARG A 72 -6.70 4.82 9.02
C ARG A 72 -6.57 6.03 9.96
N GLU A 73 -5.91 7.10 9.53
CA GLU A 73 -5.65 8.29 10.35
C GLU A 73 -6.95 8.98 10.79
N GLN A 74 -7.96 9.01 9.92
CA GLN A 74 -9.27 9.59 10.21
C GLN A 74 -10.25 8.61 10.87
N GLY A 75 -9.82 7.37 11.17
CA GLY A 75 -10.67 6.37 11.81
C GLY A 75 -11.86 5.89 10.96
N LEU A 76 -11.84 6.14 9.63
CA LEU A 76 -12.99 5.87 8.74
C LEU A 76 -13.29 4.37 8.62
N PHE A 77 -12.27 3.53 8.60
CA PHE A 77 -12.47 2.08 8.64
C PHE A 77 -13.06 1.62 9.97
N GLN A 78 -12.50 2.09 11.08
CA GLN A 78 -12.96 1.68 12.41
C GLN A 78 -14.39 2.12 12.68
N LYS A 79 -14.80 3.30 12.16
CA LYS A 79 -16.16 3.80 12.23
C LYS A 79 -17.17 2.81 11.62
N GLU A 80 -16.88 2.32 10.41
CA GLU A 80 -17.76 1.38 9.69
C GLU A 80 -17.69 -0.04 10.27
N LEU A 81 -16.57 -0.43 10.85
CA LEU A 81 -16.36 -1.75 11.45
C LEU A 81 -16.97 -1.89 12.85
N GLY A 82 -17.33 -0.79 13.51
CA GLY A 82 -17.93 -0.81 14.84
C GLY A 82 -17.06 -1.51 15.88
N ALA A 83 -17.51 -2.61 16.47
CA ALA A 83 -16.74 -3.39 17.45
C ALA A 83 -15.73 -4.38 16.84
N THR A 84 -15.75 -4.61 15.53
CA THR A 84 -14.70 -5.36 14.83
C THR A 84 -13.49 -4.47 14.67
N LYS A 85 -12.33 -4.87 15.19
CA LYS A 85 -11.11 -4.04 15.18
C LYS A 85 -10.45 -4.02 13.81
N ALA A 86 -10.08 -2.84 13.31
CA ALA A 86 -9.16 -2.72 12.18
C ALA A 86 -7.72 -2.92 12.66
N GLU A 87 -7.01 -3.90 12.10
CA GLU A 87 -5.57 -4.11 12.29
C GLU A 87 -4.85 -3.83 10.98
N TYR A 88 -3.64 -3.27 11.06
CA TYR A 88 -2.94 -2.80 9.88
C TYR A 88 -1.54 -3.40 9.76
N ALA A 89 -1.15 -3.76 8.53
CA ALA A 89 0.19 -4.22 8.19
C ALA A 89 0.74 -3.39 7.02
N THR A 90 1.99 -2.94 7.14
CA THR A 90 2.66 -2.17 6.08
C THR A 90 3.64 -3.03 5.30
N PHE A 91 3.66 -2.85 3.98
CA PHE A 91 4.52 -3.57 3.04
C PHE A 91 5.39 -2.60 2.24
N ASN A 92 6.48 -3.10 1.68
CA ASN A 92 7.36 -2.31 0.81
C ASN A 92 6.98 -2.48 -0.67
N ALA A 93 6.44 -3.64 -1.05
CA ALA A 93 6.05 -3.96 -2.43
C ALA A 93 5.04 -5.12 -2.49
N GLY A 94 4.38 -5.26 -3.66
CA GLY A 94 3.27 -6.17 -3.88
C GLY A 94 3.54 -7.66 -3.70
N PRO A 95 4.65 -8.23 -4.20
CA PRO A 95 4.90 -9.66 -4.01
C PRO A 95 4.86 -10.12 -2.55
N SER A 96 5.44 -9.34 -1.63
CA SER A 96 5.39 -9.68 -0.18
C SER A 96 3.99 -9.53 0.42
N GLU A 97 3.16 -8.62 -0.10
CA GLU A 97 1.78 -8.48 0.33
C GLU A 97 0.91 -9.66 -0.16
N ILE A 98 1.14 -10.15 -1.39
CA ILE A 98 0.47 -11.38 -1.90
C ILE A 98 0.84 -12.61 -1.04
N GLU A 99 2.09 -12.75 -0.62
CA GLU A 99 2.49 -13.80 0.31
C GLU A 99 1.75 -13.70 1.65
N ALA A 100 1.62 -12.49 2.19
CA ALA A 100 0.87 -12.24 3.42
C ALA A 100 -0.63 -12.54 3.27
N LEU A 101 -1.25 -12.21 2.13
CA LEU A 101 -2.64 -12.56 1.84
C LEU A 101 -2.82 -14.08 1.75
N ASN A 102 -1.95 -14.78 1.03
CA ASN A 102 -2.01 -16.22 0.85
C ASN A 102 -1.79 -17.00 2.15
N SER A 103 -0.97 -16.46 3.06
CA SER A 103 -0.73 -17.03 4.40
C SER A 103 -1.80 -16.65 5.45
N ASN A 104 -2.85 -15.89 5.06
CA ASN A 104 -3.85 -15.30 5.94
C ASN A 104 -3.26 -14.36 7.02
N SER A 105 -2.08 -13.78 6.78
CA SER A 105 -1.49 -12.75 7.62
C SER A 105 -2.20 -11.41 7.45
N ILE A 106 -2.84 -11.18 6.29
CA ILE A 106 -3.81 -10.11 6.02
C ILE A 106 -5.06 -10.69 5.35
N ASP A 107 -6.17 -9.96 5.43
CA ASP A 107 -7.46 -10.34 4.86
C ASP A 107 -7.79 -9.52 3.61
N ILE A 108 -7.48 -8.23 3.65
CA ILE A 108 -7.72 -7.23 2.61
C ILE A 108 -6.39 -6.47 2.40
N GLY A 109 -6.11 -6.07 1.16
CA GLY A 109 -4.88 -5.31 0.84
C GLY A 109 -5.12 -4.20 -0.17
N TYR A 110 -4.31 -3.16 -0.07
CA TYR A 110 -4.18 -2.11 -1.08
C TYR A 110 -2.90 -2.38 -1.86
N ILE A 111 -3.00 -2.68 -3.15
CA ILE A 111 -1.89 -3.24 -3.91
C ILE A 111 -1.89 -2.75 -5.36
N GLY A 112 -0.71 -2.77 -5.99
CA GLY A 112 -0.60 -2.50 -7.43
C GLY A 112 -1.20 -3.60 -8.31
N PRO A 113 -1.55 -3.28 -9.58
CA PRO A 113 -2.19 -4.23 -10.50
C PRO A 113 -1.32 -5.45 -10.84
N SER A 114 -0.03 -5.25 -11.15
CA SER A 114 0.82 -6.38 -11.59
C SER A 114 0.98 -7.47 -10.53
N PRO A 115 1.25 -7.19 -9.24
CA PRO A 115 1.25 -8.24 -8.23
C PRO A 115 -0.14 -8.87 -7.99
N ALA A 116 -1.25 -8.11 -8.11
CA ALA A 116 -2.60 -8.67 -8.03
C ALA A 116 -2.86 -9.66 -9.17
N VAL A 117 -2.54 -9.29 -10.41
CA VAL A 117 -2.62 -10.19 -11.60
C VAL A 117 -1.77 -11.43 -11.39
N ASN A 118 -0.51 -11.27 -10.95
CA ASN A 118 0.40 -12.39 -10.74
C ASN A 118 -0.10 -13.35 -9.64
N GLY A 119 -0.58 -12.81 -8.52
CA GLY A 119 -1.16 -13.60 -7.43
C GLY A 119 -2.41 -14.37 -7.86
N TYR A 120 -3.31 -13.71 -8.61
CA TYR A 120 -4.49 -14.34 -9.19
C TYR A 120 -4.12 -15.47 -10.15
N THR A 121 -3.24 -15.20 -11.11
CA THR A 121 -2.83 -16.16 -12.15
C THR A 121 -2.12 -17.38 -11.55
N LYS A 122 -1.14 -17.17 -10.66
CA LYS A 122 -0.38 -18.26 -10.02
C LYS A 122 -1.22 -19.14 -9.10
N SER A 123 -2.39 -18.69 -8.69
CA SER A 123 -3.33 -19.46 -7.87
C SER A 123 -4.46 -20.08 -8.69
N ASP A 124 -4.38 -20.10 -10.02
CA ASP A 124 -5.47 -20.52 -10.92
C ASP A 124 -6.79 -19.78 -10.60
N GLY A 125 -6.70 -18.48 -10.33
CA GLY A 125 -7.84 -17.65 -10.03
C GLY A 125 -8.46 -17.84 -8.63
N LYS A 126 -7.77 -18.51 -7.68
CA LYS A 126 -8.38 -18.93 -6.40
C LYS A 126 -7.97 -18.10 -5.18
N SER A 127 -6.89 -17.30 -5.24
CA SER A 127 -6.38 -16.61 -4.04
C SER A 127 -7.16 -15.36 -3.69
N LEU A 128 -7.41 -14.47 -4.63
CA LEU A 128 -7.93 -13.13 -4.39
C LEU A 128 -9.03 -12.71 -5.35
N LYS A 129 -9.71 -11.62 -5.00
CA LYS A 129 -10.52 -10.79 -5.90
C LYS A 129 -10.07 -9.33 -5.75
N ILE A 130 -10.14 -8.58 -6.87
CA ILE A 130 -10.09 -7.12 -6.85
C ILE A 130 -11.51 -6.64 -6.58
N ILE A 131 -11.71 -5.87 -5.52
CA ILE A 131 -13.01 -5.44 -5.03
C ILE A 131 -13.23 -3.93 -5.13
N GLY A 132 -12.23 -3.17 -5.55
CA GLY A 132 -12.34 -1.73 -5.75
C GLY A 132 -11.04 -1.09 -6.21
N GLY A 133 -11.14 0.19 -6.60
CA GLY A 133 -10.01 1.06 -6.88
C GLY A 133 -9.63 1.90 -5.67
N SER A 134 -8.46 2.52 -5.74
CA SER A 134 -7.95 3.43 -4.71
C SER A 134 -7.26 4.65 -5.35
N ALA A 135 -6.34 4.44 -6.29
CA ALA A 135 -5.59 5.51 -6.91
C ALA A 135 -5.17 5.23 -8.36
N SER A 136 -4.96 6.31 -9.12
CA SER A 136 -4.43 6.34 -10.49
C SER A 136 -3.26 7.32 -10.56
N GLY A 137 -2.24 7.04 -11.39
CA GLY A 137 -1.10 7.92 -11.64
C GLY A 137 -0.02 7.85 -10.54
N GLY A 138 0.79 8.88 -10.44
CA GLY A 138 1.83 9.00 -9.41
C GLY A 138 3.04 8.09 -9.61
N VAL A 139 3.41 7.78 -10.86
CA VAL A 139 4.62 7.00 -11.20
C VAL A 139 5.46 7.75 -12.22
N LYS A 140 6.77 7.80 -12.00
CA LYS A 140 7.69 8.56 -12.86
C LYS A 140 9.02 7.85 -13.05
N LEU A 141 9.62 8.05 -14.21
CA LEU A 141 11.05 7.83 -14.42
C LEU A 141 11.79 9.12 -14.04
N VAL A 142 12.51 9.08 -12.95
CA VAL A 142 13.37 10.19 -12.49
C VAL A 142 14.82 9.81 -12.68
N VAL A 143 15.63 10.70 -13.25
CA VAL A 143 17.00 10.42 -13.65
C VAL A 143 17.98 11.48 -13.19
N ASN A 144 19.25 11.13 -13.12
CA ASN A 144 20.34 12.08 -12.95
C ASN A 144 20.54 12.88 -14.25
N PRO A 145 20.24 14.20 -14.29
CA PRO A 145 20.28 14.99 -15.51
C PRO A 145 21.71 15.20 -16.07
N LYS A 146 22.74 14.93 -15.26
CA LYS A 146 24.14 14.96 -15.72
C LYS A 146 24.49 13.73 -16.56
N LYS A 147 23.80 12.59 -16.35
CA LYS A 147 24.07 11.31 -17.01
C LYS A 147 23.05 10.94 -18.08
N ILE A 148 21.82 11.44 -17.96
CA ILE A 148 20.68 11.10 -18.83
C ILE A 148 19.95 12.39 -19.18
N LYS A 149 19.97 12.77 -20.45
CA LYS A 149 19.34 14.01 -20.97
C LYS A 149 18.07 13.72 -21.76
N SER A 150 17.97 12.52 -22.35
CA SER A 150 16.85 12.07 -23.18
C SER A 150 16.52 10.60 -22.89
N LEU A 151 15.36 10.13 -23.37
CA LEU A 151 14.96 8.73 -23.21
C LEU A 151 15.94 7.74 -23.84
N LYS A 152 16.62 8.11 -24.93
CA LYS A 152 17.64 7.28 -25.58
C LYS A 152 18.89 7.06 -24.71
N ASP A 153 19.19 8.00 -23.82
CA ASP A 153 20.36 7.93 -22.93
C ASP A 153 20.18 6.93 -21.79
N VAL A 154 18.96 6.39 -21.60
CA VAL A 154 18.66 5.34 -20.60
C VAL A 154 19.38 4.03 -20.94
N LYS A 155 19.67 3.79 -22.24
CA LYS A 155 20.46 2.63 -22.66
C LYS A 155 21.85 2.66 -22.02
N GLY A 156 22.29 1.54 -21.48
CA GLY A 156 23.58 1.40 -20.77
C GLY A 156 23.58 1.96 -19.33
N LYS A 157 22.43 2.41 -18.80
CA LYS A 157 22.34 2.98 -17.45
C LYS A 157 21.80 1.98 -16.44
N LYS A 158 21.97 2.33 -15.15
CA LYS A 158 21.45 1.61 -14.01
C LYS A 158 20.18 2.31 -13.52
N ILE A 159 19.02 1.69 -13.74
CA ILE A 159 17.73 2.24 -13.34
C ILE A 159 17.10 1.35 -12.27
N ALA A 160 16.71 1.95 -11.16
CA ALA A 160 16.08 1.23 -10.06
C ALA A 160 14.57 1.04 -10.31
N THR A 161 14.07 -0.10 -9.81
CA THR A 161 12.64 -0.41 -9.64
C THR A 161 12.44 -1.01 -8.25
N PRO A 162 11.21 -0.98 -7.64
CA PRO A 162 11.04 -1.38 -6.23
C PRO A 162 11.39 -2.84 -5.94
N GLN A 163 10.81 -3.77 -6.67
CA GLN A 163 10.98 -5.22 -6.48
C GLN A 163 10.65 -5.94 -7.80
N LEU A 164 11.28 -7.11 -8.02
CA LEU A 164 10.97 -7.97 -9.17
C LEU A 164 9.47 -8.30 -9.23
N GLY A 165 8.85 -8.00 -10.37
CA GLY A 165 7.42 -8.25 -10.61
C GLY A 165 6.47 -7.28 -9.90
N ASN A 166 6.98 -6.22 -9.25
CA ASN A 166 6.15 -5.11 -8.80
C ASN A 166 5.68 -4.28 -10.00
N THR A 167 4.60 -3.49 -9.84
CA THR A 167 3.98 -2.73 -10.95
C THR A 167 5.00 -1.88 -11.71
N GLN A 168 5.85 -1.13 -11.01
CA GLN A 168 6.87 -0.29 -11.65
C GLN A 168 7.98 -1.09 -12.33
N ASP A 169 8.29 -2.29 -11.86
CA ASP A 169 9.27 -3.18 -12.50
C ASP A 169 8.73 -3.71 -13.82
N VAL A 170 7.47 -4.16 -13.83
CA VAL A 170 6.76 -4.60 -15.03
C VAL A 170 6.65 -3.47 -16.05
N ALA A 171 6.19 -2.28 -15.62
CA ALA A 171 6.04 -1.12 -16.49
C ALA A 171 7.37 -0.71 -17.14
N PHE A 172 8.46 -0.67 -16.36
CA PHE A 172 9.77 -0.31 -16.89
C PHE A 172 10.35 -1.37 -17.84
N LEU A 173 10.21 -2.66 -17.53
CA LEU A 173 10.65 -3.74 -18.42
C LEU A 173 9.86 -3.74 -19.73
N ASN A 174 8.54 -3.51 -19.68
CA ASN A 174 7.73 -3.33 -20.87
C ASN A 174 8.21 -2.13 -21.69
N TRP A 175 8.43 -0.97 -21.03
CA TRP A 175 8.94 0.21 -21.73
C TRP A 175 10.29 -0.03 -22.40
N ILE A 176 11.22 -0.76 -21.76
CA ILE A 176 12.50 -1.18 -22.36
C ILE A 176 12.26 -2.01 -23.63
N ALA A 177 11.34 -2.97 -23.59
CA ALA A 177 10.97 -3.80 -24.74
C ALA A 177 10.37 -2.96 -25.87
N ASP A 178 9.57 -1.93 -25.56
CA ASP A 178 9.02 -0.97 -26.54
C ASP A 178 10.09 -0.15 -27.25
N GLN A 179 11.24 0.10 -26.58
CA GLN A 179 12.40 0.73 -27.23
C GLN A 179 13.19 -0.22 -28.15
N GLY A 180 12.80 -1.50 -28.24
CA GLY A 180 13.54 -2.53 -28.94
C GLY A 180 14.81 -2.99 -28.21
N TRP A 181 14.96 -2.68 -26.93
CA TRP A 181 16.09 -3.07 -26.10
C TRP A 181 15.82 -4.38 -25.38
N LYS A 182 16.90 -5.09 -25.03
CA LYS A 182 16.85 -6.41 -24.40
C LYS A 182 17.35 -6.34 -22.96
N VAL A 183 16.56 -6.86 -22.05
CA VAL A 183 16.91 -7.06 -20.63
C VAL A 183 16.39 -8.43 -20.21
N ASP A 184 17.22 -9.23 -19.56
CA ASP A 184 16.78 -10.43 -18.87
C ASP A 184 15.94 -10.03 -17.66
N ALA A 185 14.66 -10.39 -17.65
CA ALA A 185 13.69 -9.95 -16.67
C ALA A 185 14.02 -10.40 -15.24
N GLN A 186 14.67 -11.58 -15.07
CA GLN A 186 14.99 -12.11 -13.75
C GLN A 186 16.23 -11.42 -13.16
N SER A 187 17.32 -11.38 -13.92
CA SER A 187 18.59 -10.81 -13.45
C SER A 187 18.66 -9.28 -13.56
N GLY A 188 17.80 -8.66 -14.37
CA GLY A 188 17.83 -7.23 -14.69
C GLY A 188 19.01 -6.81 -15.56
N LYS A 189 19.77 -7.74 -16.18
CA LYS A 189 20.94 -7.47 -17.00
C LYS A 189 20.57 -7.37 -18.49
N GLY A 190 21.21 -6.45 -19.20
CA GLY A 190 20.99 -6.29 -20.62
C GLY A 190 21.39 -4.91 -21.14
N ASP A 191 20.66 -4.40 -22.13
CA ASP A 191 20.86 -3.05 -22.69
C ASP A 191 20.65 -1.93 -21.66
N VAL A 192 19.89 -2.21 -20.59
CA VAL A 192 19.75 -1.40 -19.38
C VAL A 192 19.98 -2.33 -18.20
N THR A 193 20.60 -1.84 -17.14
CA THR A 193 20.69 -2.59 -15.88
C THR A 193 19.53 -2.19 -14.97
N VAL A 194 18.57 -3.11 -14.76
CA VAL A 194 17.46 -2.91 -13.84
C VAL A 194 17.86 -3.37 -12.44
N VAL A 195 17.90 -2.45 -11.48
CA VAL A 195 18.32 -2.71 -10.10
C VAL A 195 17.09 -2.69 -9.20
N ARG A 196 16.73 -3.85 -8.62
CA ARG A 196 15.59 -3.91 -7.70
C ARG A 196 16.02 -3.35 -6.35
N THR A 197 15.46 -2.20 -5.99
CA THR A 197 15.87 -1.41 -4.82
C THR A 197 14.63 -0.92 -4.09
N ASP A 198 14.53 -1.23 -2.80
CA ASP A 198 13.42 -0.77 -1.96
C ASP A 198 13.24 0.75 -2.06
N ASN A 199 11.98 1.20 -2.14
CA ASN A 199 11.63 2.62 -2.24
C ASN A 199 12.20 3.47 -1.10
N LYS A 200 12.44 2.88 0.09
CA LYS A 200 13.00 3.59 1.25
C LYS A 200 14.47 3.94 1.06
N ILE A 201 15.23 3.08 0.36
CA ILE A 201 16.68 3.26 0.16
C ILE A 201 17.02 3.78 -1.24
N THR A 202 16.08 3.79 -2.17
CA THR A 202 16.29 4.30 -3.54
C THR A 202 16.82 5.76 -3.56
N PRO A 203 16.33 6.71 -2.74
CA PRO A 203 16.87 8.07 -2.70
C PRO A 203 18.35 8.11 -2.28
N ASP A 204 18.77 7.32 -1.31
CA ASP A 204 20.17 7.25 -0.88
C ASP A 204 21.07 6.64 -1.96
N ALA A 205 20.60 5.57 -2.64
CA ALA A 205 21.30 4.96 -3.76
C ALA A 205 21.48 5.94 -4.95
N PHE A 206 20.47 6.77 -5.22
CA PHE A 206 20.51 7.80 -6.24
C PHE A 206 21.51 8.91 -5.88
N LYS A 207 21.45 9.43 -4.67
CA LYS A 207 22.36 10.44 -4.13
C LYS A 207 23.81 9.97 -4.13
N ALA A 208 24.05 8.72 -3.77
CA ALA A 208 25.39 8.10 -3.82
C ALA A 208 25.88 7.80 -5.25
N GLY A 209 25.03 7.98 -6.27
CA GLY A 209 25.38 7.69 -7.68
C GLY A 209 25.49 6.20 -8.00
N SER A 210 24.98 5.31 -7.13
CA SER A 210 24.92 3.85 -7.32
C SER A 210 23.93 3.44 -8.41
N ILE A 211 22.91 4.28 -8.64
CA ILE A 211 21.94 4.19 -9.72
C ILE A 211 21.92 5.52 -10.49
N ASP A 212 21.54 5.48 -11.76
CA ASP A 212 21.48 6.64 -12.64
C ASP A 212 20.08 7.25 -12.73
N GLY A 213 19.08 6.51 -12.28
CA GLY A 213 17.67 6.90 -12.21
C GLY A 213 16.83 5.82 -11.61
N ALA A 214 15.51 6.05 -11.53
CA ALA A 214 14.56 5.08 -11.03
C ALA A 214 13.17 5.27 -11.64
N TRP A 215 12.47 4.16 -11.89
CA TRP A 215 11.04 4.13 -12.24
C TRP A 215 10.26 3.77 -10.97
N VAL A 216 9.68 4.76 -10.35
CA VAL A 216 9.20 4.64 -8.97
C VAL A 216 7.88 5.38 -8.73
N PRO A 217 7.09 4.95 -7.72
CA PRO A 217 5.88 5.63 -7.32
C PRO A 217 6.18 6.83 -6.41
N GLU A 218 5.18 7.69 -6.23
CA GLU A 218 5.22 8.76 -5.23
C GLU A 218 5.08 8.21 -3.79
N PRO A 219 5.83 8.73 -2.81
CA PRO A 219 6.64 9.97 -2.87
C PRO A 219 8.09 9.77 -3.31
N THR A 220 8.51 8.56 -3.69
CA THR A 220 9.91 8.28 -4.03
C THR A 220 10.36 9.10 -5.23
N ALA A 221 9.51 9.26 -6.25
CA ALA A 221 9.83 10.09 -7.41
C ALA A 221 10.15 11.55 -7.00
N SER A 222 9.29 12.15 -6.18
CA SER A 222 9.50 13.52 -5.68
C SER A 222 10.71 13.64 -4.74
N LYS A 223 11.04 12.59 -3.96
CA LYS A 223 12.29 12.54 -3.18
C LYS A 223 13.52 12.59 -4.09
N LEU A 224 13.52 11.82 -5.19
CA LEU A 224 14.63 11.85 -6.15
C LEU A 224 14.77 13.23 -6.82
N VAL A 225 13.65 13.89 -7.11
CA VAL A 225 13.68 15.27 -7.65
C VAL A 225 14.27 16.24 -6.63
N ALA A 226 13.92 16.12 -5.35
CA ALA A 226 14.48 16.93 -4.27
C ALA A 226 16.00 16.71 -4.09
N GLU A 227 16.53 15.53 -4.46
CA GLU A 227 17.96 15.21 -4.48
C GLU A 227 18.64 15.60 -5.81
N GLY A 228 18.00 16.43 -6.64
CA GLY A 228 18.56 16.95 -7.90
C GLY A 228 18.26 16.09 -9.13
N GLY A 229 17.37 15.12 -9.03
CA GLY A 229 16.85 14.36 -10.14
C GLY A 229 15.94 15.19 -11.05
N LYS A 230 15.76 14.72 -12.28
CA LYS A 230 14.82 15.28 -13.26
C LYS A 230 13.80 14.23 -13.65
N VAL A 231 12.52 14.57 -13.66
CA VAL A 231 11.49 13.75 -14.29
C VAL A 231 11.76 13.68 -15.78
N LEU A 232 12.06 12.49 -16.27
CA LEU A 232 12.30 12.23 -17.69
C LEU A 232 11.03 11.77 -18.38
N LEU A 233 10.19 11.03 -17.68
CA LEU A 233 8.90 10.51 -18.15
C LEU A 233 7.93 10.42 -16.98
N ASP A 234 6.70 10.89 -17.18
CA ASP A 234 5.55 10.58 -16.33
C ASP A 234 4.82 9.39 -16.97
N GLU A 235 4.65 8.31 -16.23
CA GLU A 235 4.06 7.06 -16.76
C GLU A 235 2.66 7.29 -17.30
N SER A 236 1.90 8.23 -16.74
CA SER A 236 0.55 8.54 -17.22
C SER A 236 0.52 8.91 -18.71
N THR A 237 1.61 9.50 -19.24
CA THR A 237 1.71 9.88 -20.66
C THR A 237 1.76 8.68 -21.61
N LEU A 238 1.98 7.48 -21.10
CA LEU A 238 1.97 6.23 -21.88
C LEU A 238 0.58 5.59 -21.95
N TRP A 239 -0.41 6.14 -21.23
CA TRP A 239 -1.74 5.56 -21.10
C TRP A 239 -2.81 6.42 -21.76
N PRO A 240 -3.87 5.81 -22.33
CA PRO A 240 -5.03 6.54 -22.83
C PRO A 240 -5.61 7.45 -21.73
N ASP A 241 -5.98 8.68 -22.13
CA ASP A 241 -6.52 9.71 -21.23
C ASP A 241 -5.66 9.98 -19.99
N LYS A 242 -4.40 9.54 -20.00
CA LYS A 242 -3.45 9.60 -18.87
C LYS A 242 -3.96 8.88 -17.62
N LYS A 243 -4.80 7.87 -17.80
CA LYS A 243 -5.41 7.08 -16.70
C LYS A 243 -4.94 5.64 -16.75
N PHE A 244 -4.48 5.15 -15.63
CA PHE A 244 -4.16 3.75 -15.38
C PHE A 244 -4.29 3.46 -13.89
N VAL A 245 -4.63 2.23 -13.55
CA VAL A 245 -4.72 1.86 -12.14
C VAL A 245 -3.31 1.74 -11.55
N ILE A 246 -3.09 2.37 -10.39
CA ILE A 246 -1.83 2.18 -9.63
C ILE A 246 -2.07 1.45 -8.33
N THR A 247 -3.26 1.59 -7.74
CA THR A 247 -3.62 0.90 -6.50
C THR A 247 -5.05 0.41 -6.56
N ASN A 248 -5.20 -0.91 -6.43
CA ASN A 248 -6.44 -1.63 -6.25
C ASN A 248 -6.66 -2.02 -4.79
N ILE A 249 -7.91 -2.35 -4.45
CA ILE A 249 -8.26 -3.03 -3.20
C ILE A 249 -8.49 -4.49 -3.54
N ILE A 250 -7.75 -5.38 -2.88
CA ILE A 250 -7.90 -6.83 -3.00
C ILE A 250 -8.41 -7.46 -1.70
N VAL A 251 -9.02 -8.62 -1.83
CA VAL A 251 -9.46 -9.43 -0.69
C VAL A 251 -9.16 -10.90 -0.93
N SER A 252 -8.80 -11.65 0.10
CA SER A 252 -8.77 -13.11 0.03
C SER A 252 -10.17 -13.65 -0.30
N GLN A 253 -10.29 -14.53 -1.31
CA GLN A 253 -11.60 -15.12 -1.67
C GLN A 253 -12.21 -15.90 -0.52
N LYS A 254 -11.37 -16.56 0.30
CA LYS A 254 -11.81 -17.25 1.51
C LYS A 254 -12.44 -16.28 2.50
N PHE A 255 -11.81 -15.13 2.72
CA PHE A 255 -12.31 -14.10 3.63
C PHE A 255 -13.58 -13.44 3.10
N LEU A 256 -13.61 -13.09 1.81
CA LEU A 256 -14.79 -12.53 1.15
C LEU A 256 -16.02 -13.42 1.32
N LYS A 257 -15.85 -14.74 1.10
CA LYS A 257 -16.93 -15.72 1.25
C LYS A 257 -17.40 -15.86 2.71
N ALA A 258 -16.47 -15.83 3.66
CA ALA A 258 -16.79 -16.04 5.09
C ALA A 258 -17.35 -14.79 5.77
N HIS A 259 -16.87 -13.58 5.37
CA HIS A 259 -17.15 -12.32 6.07
C HIS A 259 -17.51 -11.17 5.10
N PRO A 260 -18.53 -11.34 4.23
CA PRO A 260 -18.87 -10.33 3.21
C PRO A 260 -19.32 -8.99 3.83
N LYS A 261 -19.92 -8.99 5.00
CA LYS A 261 -20.33 -7.75 5.69
C LYS A 261 -19.15 -6.96 6.24
N VAL A 262 -18.07 -7.65 6.67
CA VAL A 262 -16.82 -7.00 7.09
C VAL A 262 -16.15 -6.36 5.89
N VAL A 263 -16.11 -7.06 4.74
CA VAL A 263 -15.57 -6.53 3.48
C VAL A 263 -16.38 -5.30 3.02
N GLU A 264 -17.72 -5.35 3.10
CA GLU A 264 -18.59 -4.20 2.82
C GLU A 264 -18.27 -3.01 3.73
N ALA A 265 -18.04 -3.23 5.03
CA ALA A 265 -17.68 -2.17 5.97
C ALA A 265 -16.32 -1.54 5.64
N VAL A 266 -15.32 -2.34 5.27
CA VAL A 266 -14.01 -1.81 4.81
C VAL A 266 -14.17 -1.01 3.53
N LEU A 267 -14.99 -1.46 2.57
CA LEU A 267 -15.27 -0.71 1.34
C LEU A 267 -15.99 0.61 1.63
N LYS A 268 -16.94 0.66 2.58
CA LYS A 268 -17.55 1.93 3.05
C LYS A 268 -16.49 2.90 3.58
N GLY A 269 -15.57 2.42 4.42
CA GLY A 269 -14.46 3.21 4.92
C GLY A 269 -13.55 3.72 3.80
N SER A 270 -13.27 2.90 2.78
CA SER A 270 -12.50 3.26 1.58
C SER A 270 -13.19 4.35 0.74
N VAL A 271 -14.48 4.16 0.46
CA VAL A 271 -15.29 5.14 -0.30
C VAL A 271 -15.36 6.46 0.45
N ALA A 272 -15.59 6.41 1.77
CA ALA A 272 -15.58 7.60 2.63
C ALA A 272 -14.20 8.29 2.62
N ALA A 273 -13.10 7.53 2.64
CA ALA A 273 -11.75 8.09 2.56
C ALA A 273 -11.51 8.81 1.23
N ASN A 274 -11.85 8.21 0.09
CA ASN A 274 -11.72 8.86 -1.22
C ASN A 274 -12.60 10.11 -1.36
N LYS A 275 -13.84 10.07 -0.86
CA LYS A 275 -14.72 11.24 -0.81
C LYS A 275 -14.10 12.36 0.02
N TRP A 276 -13.58 12.02 1.20
CA TRP A 276 -12.97 13.00 2.10
C TRP A 276 -11.70 13.60 1.51
N ILE A 277 -10.84 12.78 0.88
CA ILE A 277 -9.62 13.20 0.18
C ILE A 277 -9.96 14.23 -0.91
N ASN A 278 -10.94 13.92 -1.74
CA ASN A 278 -11.31 14.77 -2.88
C ASN A 278 -12.03 16.07 -2.44
N ALA A 279 -12.76 16.03 -1.32
CA ALA A 279 -13.44 17.20 -0.76
C ALA A 279 -12.50 18.10 0.08
N ASN A 280 -11.45 17.54 0.69
CA ASN A 280 -10.56 18.22 1.63
C ASN A 280 -9.08 17.97 1.29
N PRO A 281 -8.59 18.35 0.09
CA PRO A 281 -7.27 17.92 -0.39
C PRO A 281 -6.12 18.42 0.49
N THR A 282 -6.22 19.55 1.14
CA THR A 282 -5.19 20.08 2.04
C THR A 282 -5.09 19.27 3.33
N GLU A 283 -6.22 19.04 3.97
CA GLU A 283 -6.32 18.25 5.21
C GLU A 283 -5.99 16.78 4.95
N ALA A 284 -6.40 16.25 3.80
CA ALA A 284 -6.12 14.87 3.40
C ALA A 284 -4.62 14.64 3.18
N LYS A 285 -3.96 15.58 2.52
CA LYS A 285 -2.51 15.56 2.36
C LYS A 285 -1.79 15.58 3.71
N ALA A 286 -2.24 16.41 4.65
CA ALA A 286 -1.68 16.47 6.00
C ALA A 286 -1.93 15.16 6.77
N ALA A 287 -3.14 14.60 6.69
CA ALA A 287 -3.49 13.33 7.34
C ALA A 287 -2.68 12.14 6.79
N ALA A 288 -2.53 12.05 5.46
CA ALA A 288 -1.69 11.04 4.83
C ALA A 288 -0.22 11.16 5.30
N ASN A 289 0.31 12.39 5.37
CA ASN A 289 1.68 12.62 5.81
C ASN A 289 1.89 12.27 7.29
N LYS A 290 0.91 12.56 8.14
CA LYS A 290 0.93 12.18 9.56
C LYS A 290 0.95 10.66 9.73
N GLN A 291 0.12 9.93 8.95
CA GLN A 291 0.14 8.47 8.99
C GLN A 291 1.47 7.90 8.44
N LEU A 292 2.04 8.50 7.39
CA LEU A 292 3.36 8.11 6.89
C LEU A 292 4.46 8.33 7.94
N GLU A 293 4.39 9.42 8.70
CA GLU A 293 5.29 9.67 9.82
C GLU A 293 5.16 8.60 10.91
N ALA A 294 3.92 8.24 11.28
CA ALA A 294 3.65 7.18 12.24
C ALA A 294 4.19 5.81 11.79
N ASP A 295 4.12 5.51 10.48
CA ASP A 295 4.56 4.23 9.91
C ASP A 295 6.09 4.17 9.65
N SER A 296 6.76 5.32 9.39
CA SER A 296 8.16 5.38 8.95
C SER A 296 9.10 6.16 9.88
N GLY A 297 8.54 6.85 10.89
CA GLY A 297 9.30 7.70 11.83
C GLY A 297 9.64 9.08 11.27
N LYS A 298 9.23 9.43 10.03
CA LYS A 298 9.56 10.73 9.43
C LYS A 298 8.49 11.23 8.48
N ALA A 299 8.00 12.45 8.73
CA ALA A 299 7.11 13.17 7.81
C ALA A 299 7.84 13.60 6.53
N LEU A 300 7.11 13.72 5.44
CA LEU A 300 7.60 14.28 4.18
C LEU A 300 7.64 15.81 4.26
N PRO A 301 8.72 16.46 3.82
CA PRO A 301 8.76 17.91 3.71
C PRO A 301 7.86 18.39 2.55
N ALA A 302 7.40 19.64 2.62
CA ALA A 302 6.44 20.19 1.65
C ALA A 302 6.94 20.11 0.18
N ASN A 303 8.23 20.37 -0.07
CA ASN A 303 8.83 20.28 -1.40
C ASN A 303 8.84 18.87 -2.01
N VAL A 304 8.56 17.83 -1.22
CA VAL A 304 8.34 16.44 -1.66
C VAL A 304 6.85 16.12 -1.69
N LEU A 305 6.13 16.47 -0.62
CA LEU A 305 4.73 16.11 -0.42
C LEU A 305 3.81 16.77 -1.46
N ASP A 306 3.98 18.06 -1.75
CA ASP A 306 3.10 18.80 -2.64
C ASP A 306 3.14 18.30 -4.09
N PRO A 307 4.31 18.16 -4.76
CA PRO A 307 4.37 17.62 -6.12
C PRO A 307 3.99 16.13 -6.18
N ALA A 308 4.25 15.37 -5.13
CA ALA A 308 3.84 13.98 -5.06
C ALA A 308 2.31 13.84 -5.02
N TRP A 309 1.66 14.60 -4.14
CA TRP A 309 0.20 14.58 -3.99
C TRP A 309 -0.52 14.98 -5.28
N SER A 310 -0.06 16.04 -5.94
CA SER A 310 -0.71 16.57 -7.15
C SER A 310 -0.61 15.65 -8.38
N SER A 311 0.24 14.63 -8.34
CA SER A 311 0.39 13.66 -9.44
C SER A 311 -0.49 12.40 -9.29
N ILE A 312 -1.29 12.31 -8.22
CA ILE A 312 -2.13 11.15 -7.92
C ILE A 312 -3.60 11.57 -8.00
N GLN A 313 -4.42 10.71 -8.58
CA GLN A 313 -5.88 10.81 -8.58
C GLN A 313 -6.46 9.72 -7.70
N PHE A 314 -7.31 10.08 -6.74
CA PHE A 314 -7.96 9.13 -5.84
C PHE A 314 -9.36 8.79 -6.37
N THR A 315 -9.62 7.51 -6.55
CA THR A 315 -10.84 7.04 -7.20
C THR A 315 -11.27 5.67 -6.67
N ASN A 316 -12.59 5.47 -6.57
CA ASN A 316 -13.16 4.15 -6.24
C ASN A 316 -13.22 3.22 -7.47
N ASP A 317 -13.08 3.79 -8.68
CA ASP A 317 -13.03 3.03 -9.92
C ASP A 317 -11.69 2.28 -10.02
N PRO A 318 -11.71 0.94 -10.13
CA PRO A 318 -10.49 0.15 -10.30
C PRO A 318 -9.88 0.30 -11.69
N LEU A 319 -10.43 1.12 -12.58
CA LEU A 319 -10.00 1.32 -13.96
C LEU A 319 -9.78 -0.03 -14.69
N ALA A 320 -10.75 -0.91 -14.58
CA ALA A 320 -10.64 -2.31 -14.99
C ALA A 320 -10.25 -2.49 -16.45
N SER A 321 -10.57 -1.51 -17.32
CA SER A 321 -10.16 -1.49 -18.73
C SER A 321 -8.63 -1.46 -18.91
N THR A 322 -7.86 -1.01 -17.91
CA THR A 322 -6.40 -0.95 -17.98
C THR A 322 -5.71 -2.26 -17.54
N LEU A 323 -6.43 -3.16 -16.86
CA LEU A 323 -5.82 -4.34 -16.25
C LEU A 323 -5.30 -5.36 -17.28
N ASN A 324 -5.99 -5.55 -18.42
CA ASN A 324 -5.51 -6.40 -19.48
C ASN A 324 -4.18 -5.89 -20.05
N THR A 325 -4.06 -4.57 -20.26
CA THR A 325 -2.83 -3.94 -20.72
C THR A 325 -1.70 -4.11 -19.70
N GLU A 326 -2.00 -3.98 -18.41
CA GLU A 326 -1.03 -4.26 -17.33
C GLU A 326 -0.53 -5.73 -17.38
N ALA A 327 -1.44 -6.67 -17.60
CA ALA A 327 -1.08 -8.08 -17.76
C ALA A 327 -0.25 -8.34 -19.04
N GLU A 328 -0.59 -7.70 -20.14
CA GLU A 328 0.17 -7.77 -21.40
C GLU A 328 1.58 -7.20 -21.23
N HIS A 329 1.75 -6.12 -20.44
CA HIS A 329 3.07 -5.61 -20.07
C HIS A 329 3.91 -6.66 -19.34
N ALA A 330 3.31 -7.41 -18.40
CA ALA A 330 4.00 -8.47 -17.68
C ALA A 330 4.38 -9.66 -18.58
N VAL A 331 3.52 -10.01 -19.55
CA VAL A 331 3.79 -11.05 -20.57
C VAL A 331 4.95 -10.61 -21.46
N LYS A 332 4.91 -9.39 -21.99
CA LYS A 332 5.95 -8.82 -22.85
C LYS A 332 7.29 -8.68 -22.12
N ALA A 333 7.25 -8.34 -20.83
CA ALA A 333 8.41 -8.32 -19.97
C ALA A 333 8.99 -9.71 -19.65
N GLY A 334 8.33 -10.81 -20.03
CA GLY A 334 8.77 -12.18 -19.72
C GLY A 334 8.61 -12.58 -18.25
N LEU A 335 7.71 -11.91 -17.51
CA LEU A 335 7.44 -12.17 -16.10
C LEU A 335 6.15 -12.97 -15.88
N LEU A 336 5.31 -13.08 -16.87
CA LEU A 336 4.04 -13.78 -16.81
C LEU A 336 3.78 -14.49 -18.16
N GLU A 337 3.18 -15.68 -18.12
CA GLU A 337 2.54 -16.27 -19.29
C GLU A 337 1.18 -15.59 -19.51
N LYS A 338 0.60 -15.72 -20.70
CA LYS A 338 -0.70 -15.09 -21.02
C LYS A 338 -1.76 -15.55 -20.02
N PRO A 339 -2.27 -14.66 -19.14
CA PRO A 339 -3.20 -15.05 -18.08
C PRO A 339 -4.64 -15.07 -18.62
N ASP A 340 -5.48 -15.88 -17.98
CA ASP A 340 -6.93 -15.69 -17.99
C ASP A 340 -7.33 -14.87 -16.76
N LEU A 341 -7.79 -13.65 -17.00
CA LEU A 341 -8.21 -12.73 -15.93
C LEU A 341 -9.73 -12.72 -15.72
N LYS A 342 -10.49 -13.59 -16.40
CA LYS A 342 -11.94 -13.67 -16.21
C LYS A 342 -12.25 -13.99 -14.74
N GLY A 343 -13.11 -13.16 -14.14
CA GLY A 343 -13.52 -13.30 -12.74
C GLY A 343 -12.53 -12.76 -11.72
N ILE A 344 -11.48 -12.03 -12.12
CA ILE A 344 -10.57 -11.38 -11.15
C ILE A 344 -11.26 -10.28 -10.33
N TYR A 345 -12.26 -9.59 -10.92
CA TYR A 345 -13.04 -8.57 -10.23
C TYR A 345 -14.31 -9.16 -9.59
N ASP A 346 -14.61 -8.72 -8.36
CA ASP A 346 -15.93 -8.79 -7.73
C ASP A 346 -16.29 -7.40 -7.20
N LEU A 347 -17.00 -6.63 -8.00
CA LEU A 347 -17.40 -5.24 -7.68
C LEU A 347 -18.80 -5.15 -7.06
N THR A 348 -19.41 -6.28 -6.73
CA THR A 348 -20.79 -6.35 -6.21
C THR A 348 -20.98 -5.51 -4.94
N LEU A 349 -20.10 -5.69 -3.95
CA LEU A 349 -20.18 -4.96 -2.69
C LEU A 349 -19.81 -3.47 -2.86
N LEU A 350 -18.81 -3.15 -3.67
CA LEU A 350 -18.45 -1.76 -3.97
C LEU A 350 -19.63 -1.04 -4.64
N ASN A 351 -20.20 -1.63 -5.67
CA ASN A 351 -21.35 -1.04 -6.40
C ASN A 351 -22.59 -0.89 -5.51
N LYS A 352 -22.77 -1.79 -4.54
CA LYS A 352 -23.81 -1.63 -3.50
C LYS A 352 -23.54 -0.40 -2.62
N VAL A 353 -22.30 -0.20 -2.18
CA VAL A 353 -21.90 0.96 -1.36
C VAL A 353 -22.05 2.26 -2.16
N LEU A 354 -21.53 2.30 -3.38
CA LEU A 354 -21.63 3.48 -4.24
C LEU A 354 -23.08 3.90 -4.51
N LYS A 355 -23.97 2.94 -4.83
CA LYS A 355 -25.40 3.21 -5.01
C LYS A 355 -26.06 3.76 -3.76
N ALA A 356 -25.73 3.21 -2.59
CA ALA A 356 -26.26 3.69 -1.32
C ALA A 356 -25.85 5.14 -1.01
N ASP A 357 -24.65 5.54 -1.50
CA ASP A 357 -24.09 6.89 -1.35
C ASP A 357 -24.53 7.86 -2.47
N GLY A 358 -25.34 7.39 -3.44
CA GLY A 358 -25.78 8.17 -4.59
C GLY A 358 -24.72 8.36 -5.68
N ASP A 359 -23.63 7.58 -5.64
CA ASP A 359 -22.56 7.61 -6.62
C ASP A 359 -22.81 6.64 -7.80
N SER A 360 -22.15 6.91 -8.93
CA SER A 360 -22.17 6.02 -10.09
C SER A 360 -21.47 4.69 -9.76
N THR A 361 -22.00 3.60 -10.28
CA THR A 361 -21.36 2.30 -10.23
C THR A 361 -20.15 2.23 -11.16
N VAL A 362 -19.24 1.30 -10.87
CA VAL A 362 -18.05 1.04 -11.66
C VAL A 362 -18.17 -0.31 -12.38
N ASP A 363 -17.47 -0.43 -13.52
CA ASP A 363 -17.53 -1.59 -14.39
C ASP A 363 -16.27 -2.44 -14.32
N ALA A 364 -16.42 -3.75 -14.50
CA ALA A 364 -15.33 -4.72 -14.47
C ALA A 364 -14.67 -4.97 -15.85
N ALA A 365 -15.08 -4.22 -16.89
CA ALA A 365 -14.56 -4.33 -18.26
C ALA A 365 -14.55 -5.79 -18.82
N GLY A 366 -15.58 -6.57 -18.49
CA GLY A 366 -15.68 -7.99 -18.89
C GLY A 366 -14.85 -8.97 -18.04
N LEU A 367 -14.10 -8.48 -17.05
CA LEU A 367 -13.26 -9.29 -16.17
C LEU A 367 -13.94 -9.63 -14.82
N GLY A 368 -15.22 -9.36 -14.70
CA GLY A 368 -16.01 -9.65 -13.50
C GLY A 368 -16.35 -11.13 -13.31
N THR A 369 -16.82 -11.47 -12.12
CA THR A 369 -17.48 -12.75 -11.86
C THR A 369 -18.77 -12.82 -12.67
N SER A 370 -18.98 -13.94 -13.37
CA SER A 370 -20.22 -14.24 -14.12
C SER A 370 -21.36 -14.54 -13.16
#